data_65a453a561cea3473d0178b69f2bc8af
#
_entry.id   65a453a561cea3473d0178b69f2bc8af
#
_cell.length_a   1.000
_cell.length_b   1.000
_cell.length_c   1.000
_cell.angle_alpha   90.00
_cell.angle_beta   90.00
_cell.angle_gamma   90.00
#
_symmetry.space_group_name_H-M   'P 1'
#
loop_
_entity.id
_entity.type
_entity.pdbx_description
1 polymer ?
#
loop_
_entity_poly.entity_id
_entity_poly.type
_entity_poly.pdbx_seq_one_letter_code
_entity_poly.pdbx_strand_id
1 'polypeptide(L)'
;FDAGNARDWDDKLTIEVGSPHAALRSIEISRADDVPTLFIAGDSTVTDRDSGPDVSWGQLLPRFLKPGIAVANNAQSGETLKTFLAALRLDKILSQMKAGDYLFMQFTHNDSKASWPQSYVEPETTFKAYLEVYIAEARRRGAYPVLVTAMNRVNFNAEGKNTNSHDGYPE
;
A
#
# COMPACT_ATOMS: atom_id res chain seq x y z
N PHE A 1 -15.36 -1.01 -9.09
CA PHE A 1 -15.85 -0.59 -7.75
C PHE A 1 -16.20 -1.86 -7.00
N ASP A 2 -15.36 -2.27 -6.09
CA ASP A 2 -15.69 -3.40 -5.22
C ASP A 2 -16.58 -2.88 -4.09
N ALA A 3 -17.89 -3.14 -4.22
CA ALA A 3 -18.87 -2.73 -3.22
C ALA A 3 -18.69 -3.44 -1.85
N GLY A 4 -17.74 -4.38 -1.77
CA GLY A 4 -17.37 -5.08 -0.54
C GLY A 4 -16.47 -4.29 0.40
N ASN A 5 -15.79 -3.25 -0.08
CA ASN A 5 -14.83 -2.46 0.70
C ASN A 5 -15.32 -1.02 0.94
N ALA A 6 -16.49 -0.89 1.55
CA ALA A 6 -17.04 0.40 1.97
C ALA A 6 -16.10 1.19 2.92
N ARG A 7 -15.14 0.51 3.57
CA ARG A 7 -14.14 1.11 4.46
C ARG A 7 -13.16 2.05 3.75
N ASP A 8 -12.89 1.83 2.48
CA ASP A 8 -11.87 2.58 1.74
C ASP A 8 -12.33 4.00 1.35
N TRP A 9 -13.63 4.26 1.40
CA TRP A 9 -14.24 5.46 0.85
C TRP A 9 -15.28 6.12 1.76
N ASP A 10 -15.38 5.70 3.01
CA ASP A 10 -16.30 6.33 3.96
C ASP A 10 -15.66 7.55 4.64
N ASP A 11 -16.48 8.36 5.26
CA ASP A 11 -16.11 9.55 6.03
C ASP A 11 -16.17 9.30 7.55
N LYS A 12 -16.24 8.02 7.94
CA LYS A 12 -16.42 7.58 9.31
C LYS A 12 -15.14 7.07 9.92
N LEU A 13 -14.94 7.34 11.20
CA LEU A 13 -13.92 6.70 12.00
C LEU A 13 -14.42 5.36 12.51
N THR A 14 -13.84 4.26 12.03
CA THR A 14 -14.12 2.92 12.51
C THR A 14 -13.07 2.52 13.54
N ILE A 15 -13.52 2.08 14.71
CA ILE A 15 -12.66 1.59 15.78
C ILE A 15 -13.01 0.13 16.02
N GLU A 16 -12.03 -0.75 15.81
CA GLU A 16 -12.15 -2.17 16.04
C GLU A 16 -11.37 -2.59 17.27
N VAL A 17 -12.03 -3.27 18.20
CA VAL A 17 -11.42 -3.77 19.43
C VAL A 17 -11.45 -5.30 19.39
N GLY A 18 -10.35 -5.89 18.92
CA GLY A 18 -10.23 -7.34 18.74
C GLY A 18 -9.64 -8.05 19.94
N SER A 19 -10.50 -8.54 20.84
CA SER A 19 -10.10 -9.50 21.87
C SER A 19 -11.35 -10.14 22.48
N PRO A 20 -11.35 -11.44 22.80
CA PRO A 20 -12.46 -12.08 23.49
C PRO A 20 -12.69 -11.53 24.93
N HIS A 21 -11.72 -10.79 25.47
CA HIS A 21 -11.77 -10.17 26.80
C HIS A 21 -11.44 -8.67 26.74
N ALA A 22 -11.77 -8.01 25.62
CA ALA A 22 -11.49 -6.59 25.47
C ALA A 22 -12.30 -5.76 26.50
N ALA A 23 -11.60 -4.97 27.29
CA ALA A 23 -12.17 -3.97 28.15
C ALA A 23 -11.67 -2.59 27.70
N LEU A 24 -12.54 -1.82 27.07
CA LEU A 24 -12.27 -0.44 26.71
C LEU A 24 -12.80 0.48 27.81
N ARG A 25 -11.93 1.27 28.43
CA ARG A 25 -12.31 2.20 29.49
C ARG A 25 -12.68 3.57 28.96
N SER A 26 -11.92 4.07 28.00
CA SER A 26 -12.17 5.37 27.37
C SER A 26 -11.50 5.44 26.01
N ILE A 27 -12.05 6.24 25.12
CA ILE A 27 -11.44 6.65 23.86
C ILE A 27 -11.39 8.17 23.87
N GLU A 28 -10.23 8.73 23.58
CA GLU A 28 -10.06 10.15 23.31
C GLU A 28 -9.72 10.34 21.85
N ILE A 29 -10.48 11.18 21.15
CA ILE A 29 -10.29 11.50 19.75
C ILE A 29 -10.00 12.99 19.67
N SER A 30 -8.84 13.33 19.14
CA SER A 30 -8.43 14.72 18.91
C SER A 30 -7.96 14.91 17.46
N ARG A 31 -8.14 16.11 16.97
CA ARG A 31 -7.62 16.49 15.67
C ARG A 31 -6.10 16.72 15.76
N ALA A 32 -5.36 16.20 14.79
CA ALA A 32 -3.91 16.30 14.72
C ALA A 32 -3.49 16.77 13.32
N ASP A 33 -3.56 18.07 13.06
CA ASP A 33 -3.26 18.65 11.75
C ASP A 33 -1.76 18.75 11.43
N ASP A 34 -0.91 18.76 12.46
CA ASP A 34 0.53 19.03 12.33
C ASP A 34 1.39 17.76 12.24
N VAL A 35 0.77 16.58 12.20
CA VAL A 35 1.53 15.33 12.06
C VAL A 35 1.71 14.98 10.58
N PRO A 36 2.90 14.47 10.18
CA PRO A 36 3.08 13.91 8.86
C PRO A 36 2.25 12.64 8.68
N THR A 37 1.74 12.44 7.48
CA THR A 37 1.03 11.22 7.10
C THR A 37 1.92 10.36 6.22
N LEU A 38 1.99 9.08 6.54
CA LEU A 38 2.60 8.05 5.73
C LEU A 38 1.48 7.37 4.92
N PHE A 39 1.34 7.76 3.67
CA PHE A 39 0.44 7.11 2.72
C PHE A 39 1.10 5.85 2.17
N ILE A 40 0.35 4.77 2.08
CA ILE A 40 0.83 3.50 1.52
C ILE A 40 0.01 3.18 0.28
N ALA A 41 0.69 2.96 -0.83
CA ALA A 41 0.16 2.46 -2.09
C ALA A 41 0.74 1.08 -2.38
N GLY A 42 -0.09 0.15 -2.83
CA GLY A 42 0.37 -1.21 -3.09
C GLY A 42 -0.76 -2.18 -3.41
N ASP A 43 -0.38 -3.44 -3.43
CA ASP A 43 -1.26 -4.56 -3.74
C ASP A 43 -1.68 -5.37 -2.49
N SER A 44 -2.04 -6.64 -2.68
CA SER A 44 -2.49 -7.54 -1.61
C SER A 44 -1.43 -7.85 -0.55
N THR A 45 -0.16 -7.60 -0.80
CA THR A 45 0.91 -7.76 0.19
C THR A 45 1.01 -6.59 1.15
N VAL A 46 0.28 -5.52 0.87
CA VAL A 46 0.31 -4.23 1.56
C VAL A 46 -1.03 -3.86 2.19
N THR A 47 -2.15 -4.23 1.56
CA THR A 47 -3.51 -3.85 1.96
C THR A 47 -3.91 -4.40 3.33
N ASP A 48 -4.79 -3.70 4.02
CA ASP A 48 -5.43 -4.21 5.24
C ASP A 48 -6.30 -5.43 4.92
N ARG A 49 -6.32 -6.40 5.83
CA ARG A 49 -7.10 -7.63 5.72
C ARG A 49 -8.27 -7.58 6.70
N ASP A 50 -9.44 -7.88 6.19
CA ASP A 50 -10.67 -7.86 7.00
C ASP A 50 -10.80 -9.08 7.92
N SER A 51 -10.25 -10.21 7.48
CA SER A 51 -10.36 -11.49 8.20
C SER A 51 -9.33 -12.50 7.72
N GLY A 52 -9.14 -13.55 8.49
CA GLY A 52 -8.25 -14.66 8.17
C GLY A 52 -6.89 -14.58 8.87
N PRO A 53 -6.05 -15.60 8.68
CA PRO A 53 -4.73 -15.67 9.30
C PRO A 53 -3.69 -14.79 8.61
N ASP A 54 -3.99 -14.33 7.40
CA ASP A 54 -3.06 -13.55 6.59
C ASP A 54 -3.07 -12.08 7.02
N VAL A 55 -1.88 -11.53 7.20
CA VAL A 55 -1.68 -10.11 7.46
C VAL A 55 -0.65 -9.55 6.48
N SER A 56 -0.81 -8.29 6.13
CA SER A 56 0.14 -7.58 5.28
C SER A 56 1.13 -6.77 6.11
N TRP A 57 2.25 -6.37 5.50
CA TRP A 57 3.18 -5.49 6.20
C TRP A 57 2.59 -4.07 6.38
N GLY A 58 1.78 -3.58 5.44
CA GLY A 58 1.15 -2.28 5.54
C GLY A 58 0.19 -2.19 6.73
N GLN A 59 -0.60 -3.24 6.95
CA GLN A 59 -1.49 -3.37 8.10
C GLN A 59 -0.73 -3.39 9.44
N LEU A 60 0.47 -4.00 9.47
CA LEU A 60 1.27 -4.12 10.68
C LEU A 60 2.19 -2.92 10.93
N LEU A 61 2.48 -2.11 9.92
CA LEU A 61 3.43 -1.01 9.99
C LEU A 61 3.19 -0.04 11.17
N PRO A 62 1.95 0.33 11.50
CA PRO A 62 1.69 1.24 12.63
C PRO A 62 2.27 0.77 13.96
N ARG A 63 2.40 -0.54 14.17
CA ARG A 63 2.98 -1.11 15.40
C ARG A 63 4.46 -0.79 15.62
N PHE A 64 5.16 -0.45 14.55
CA PHE A 64 6.60 -0.17 14.55
C PHE A 64 6.91 1.32 14.52
N LEU A 65 5.90 2.16 14.43
CA LEU A 65 6.05 3.61 14.41
C LEU A 65 5.82 4.20 15.80
N LYS A 66 6.51 5.30 16.06
CA LYS A 66 6.27 6.08 17.27
C LYS A 66 5.04 6.96 17.09
N PRO A 67 4.34 7.35 18.17
CA PRO A 67 3.34 8.40 18.10
C PRO A 67 3.86 9.67 17.42
N GLY A 68 3.01 10.35 16.66
CA GLY A 68 3.37 11.58 15.94
C GLY A 68 3.52 11.39 14.43
N ILE A 69 3.13 10.23 13.91
CA ILE A 69 2.95 9.99 12.47
C ILE A 69 1.61 9.26 12.25
N ALA A 70 0.83 9.72 11.30
CA ALA A 70 -0.37 9.02 10.87
C ALA A 70 -0.03 8.03 9.77
N VAL A 71 -0.76 6.91 9.68
CA VAL A 71 -0.63 5.94 8.59
C VAL A 71 -1.97 5.82 7.87
N ALA A 72 -1.95 6.04 6.55
CA ALA A 72 -3.10 5.90 5.68
C ALA A 72 -2.80 4.80 4.64
N ASN A 73 -3.26 3.57 4.89
CA ASN A 73 -3.07 2.46 3.98
C ASN A 73 -4.15 2.51 2.88
N ASN A 74 -3.75 2.87 1.67
CA ASN A 74 -4.61 2.95 0.48
C ASN A 74 -4.38 1.77 -0.48
N ALA A 75 -3.57 0.79 -0.09
CA ALA A 75 -3.30 -0.38 -0.90
C ALA A 75 -4.57 -1.22 -1.13
N GLN A 76 -4.62 -1.93 -2.24
CA GLN A 76 -5.75 -2.77 -2.61
C GLN A 76 -5.30 -4.07 -3.26
N SER A 77 -5.94 -5.16 -2.88
CA SER A 77 -5.67 -6.47 -3.47
C SER A 77 -5.89 -6.48 -4.97
N GLY A 78 -4.96 -7.08 -5.71
CA GLY A 78 -5.04 -7.22 -7.17
C GLY A 78 -4.49 -6.04 -7.96
N GLU A 79 -4.22 -4.91 -7.33
CA GLU A 79 -3.72 -3.73 -8.03
C GLU A 79 -2.30 -3.90 -8.56
N THR A 80 -2.04 -3.17 -9.64
CA THR A 80 -0.74 -2.90 -10.24
C THR A 80 -0.50 -1.39 -10.27
N LEU A 81 0.68 -0.92 -10.58
CA LEU A 81 0.92 0.52 -10.77
C LEU A 81 -0.08 1.13 -11.76
N LYS A 82 -0.37 0.42 -12.86
CA LYS A 82 -1.29 0.85 -13.90
C LYS A 82 -2.74 0.90 -13.42
N THR A 83 -3.22 -0.17 -12.80
CA THR A 83 -4.63 -0.26 -12.38
C THR A 83 -4.92 0.64 -11.19
N PHE A 84 -4.00 0.79 -10.26
CA PHE A 84 -4.08 1.72 -9.14
C PHE A 84 -4.25 3.18 -9.60
N LEU A 85 -3.50 3.56 -10.65
CA LEU A 85 -3.65 4.86 -11.29
C LEU A 85 -5.01 4.98 -12.00
N ALA A 86 -5.38 3.97 -12.80
CA ALA A 86 -6.63 3.99 -13.55
C ALA A 86 -7.88 4.01 -12.66
N ALA A 87 -7.80 3.41 -11.47
CA ALA A 87 -8.86 3.44 -10.45
C ALA A 87 -8.87 4.73 -9.61
N LEU A 88 -8.05 5.73 -9.96
CA LEU A 88 -7.93 7.02 -9.28
C LEU A 88 -7.51 6.92 -7.81
N ARG A 89 -6.87 5.81 -7.42
CA ARG A 89 -6.41 5.60 -6.05
C ARG A 89 -5.21 6.49 -5.71
N LEU A 90 -4.33 6.71 -6.69
CA LEU A 90 -3.25 7.70 -6.53
C LEU A 90 -3.84 9.11 -6.35
N ASP A 91 -4.84 9.48 -7.14
CA ASP A 91 -5.49 10.80 -7.02
C ASP A 91 -6.11 11.01 -5.64
N LYS A 92 -6.73 9.97 -5.06
CA LYS A 92 -7.23 10.01 -3.69
C LYS A 92 -6.11 10.34 -2.69
N ILE A 93 -4.98 9.64 -2.76
CA ILE A 93 -3.81 9.92 -1.93
C ILE A 93 -3.35 11.37 -2.13
N LEU A 94 -3.16 11.76 -3.37
CA LEU A 94 -2.64 13.07 -3.74
C LEU A 94 -3.55 14.24 -3.33
N SER A 95 -4.87 14.01 -3.23
CA SER A 95 -5.83 15.01 -2.77
C SER A 95 -5.70 15.34 -1.28
N GLN A 96 -5.13 14.44 -0.49
CA GLN A 96 -4.96 14.60 0.96
C GLN A 96 -3.51 14.88 1.35
N MET A 97 -2.57 14.67 0.43
CA MET A 97 -1.13 14.77 0.66
C MET A 97 -0.68 16.22 0.79
N LYS A 98 0.15 16.50 1.78
CA LYS A 98 0.77 17.79 2.03
C LYS A 98 2.28 17.69 2.12
N ALA A 99 2.95 18.84 2.14
CA ALA A 99 4.41 18.90 2.33
C ALA A 99 4.83 18.26 3.66
N GLY A 100 5.88 17.45 3.61
CA GLY A 100 6.38 16.69 4.74
C GLY A 100 5.77 15.31 4.91
N ASP A 101 4.74 14.95 4.15
CA ASP A 101 4.18 13.59 4.13
C ASP A 101 5.10 12.60 3.39
N TYR A 102 4.77 11.32 3.50
CA TYR A 102 5.48 10.23 2.83
C TYR A 102 4.55 9.43 1.94
N LEU A 103 5.05 8.97 0.80
CA LEU A 103 4.37 8.01 -0.06
C LEU A 103 5.23 6.73 -0.17
N PHE A 104 4.83 5.68 0.55
CA PHE A 104 5.42 4.36 0.43
C PHE A 104 4.71 3.59 -0.67
N MET A 105 5.48 3.00 -1.59
CA MET A 105 4.96 2.30 -2.75
C MET A 105 5.59 0.92 -2.87
N GLN A 106 4.76 -0.13 -2.84
CA GLN A 106 5.18 -1.49 -3.16
C GLN A 106 4.19 -2.12 -4.14
N PHE A 107 4.66 -2.41 -5.33
CA PHE A 107 3.95 -3.13 -6.38
C PHE A 107 4.86 -4.23 -6.91
N THR A 108 4.44 -4.98 -7.89
CA THR A 108 5.17 -6.02 -8.62
C THR A 108 4.43 -7.35 -8.69
N HIS A 109 3.82 -7.81 -7.57
CA HIS A 109 3.18 -9.13 -7.51
C HIS A 109 2.11 -9.36 -8.57
N ASN A 110 1.41 -8.31 -8.98
CA ASN A 110 0.40 -8.37 -10.03
C ASN A 110 0.93 -7.81 -11.35
N ASP A 111 1.82 -6.82 -11.30
CA ASP A 111 2.46 -6.20 -12.47
C ASP A 111 3.20 -7.24 -13.32
N SER A 112 3.84 -8.21 -12.68
CA SER A 112 4.62 -9.28 -13.32
C SER A 112 3.79 -10.37 -14.01
N LYS A 113 2.46 -10.33 -13.93
CA LYS A 113 1.60 -11.37 -14.50
C LYS A 113 1.36 -11.14 -16.00
N ALA A 114 2.29 -11.53 -16.84
CA ALA A 114 2.19 -11.39 -18.30
C ALA A 114 0.97 -12.10 -18.92
N SER A 115 0.40 -13.10 -18.22
CA SER A 115 -0.85 -13.75 -18.62
C SER A 115 -2.09 -12.86 -18.49
N TRP A 116 -1.96 -11.69 -17.85
CA TRP A 116 -3.04 -10.73 -17.62
C TRP A 116 -2.70 -9.39 -18.28
N PRO A 117 -2.78 -9.27 -19.61
CA PRO A 117 -2.25 -8.12 -20.34
C PRO A 117 -2.89 -6.79 -19.99
N GLN A 118 -4.14 -6.80 -19.45
CA GLN A 118 -4.83 -5.59 -19.01
C GLN A 118 -4.18 -4.96 -17.76
N SER A 119 -3.54 -5.76 -16.92
CA SER A 119 -2.88 -5.32 -15.68
C SER A 119 -1.36 -5.41 -15.75
N TYR A 120 -0.81 -6.21 -16.65
CA TYR A 120 0.63 -6.37 -16.83
C TYR A 120 1.33 -5.03 -17.09
N VAL A 121 2.45 -4.85 -16.42
CA VAL A 121 3.31 -3.67 -16.54
C VAL A 121 4.74 -4.15 -16.81
N GLU A 122 5.24 -3.87 -17.99
CA GLU A 122 6.57 -4.34 -18.44
C GLU A 122 7.69 -3.71 -17.59
N PRO A 123 8.63 -4.49 -17.03
CA PRO A 123 9.57 -4.03 -16.00
C PRO A 123 10.51 -2.92 -16.47
N GLU A 124 11.10 -3.08 -17.64
CA GLU A 124 12.15 -2.17 -18.10
C GLU A 124 11.65 -0.84 -18.69
N THR A 125 10.37 -0.78 -19.05
CA THR A 125 9.77 0.38 -19.71
C THR A 125 8.61 0.97 -18.94
N THR A 126 7.44 0.34 -18.98
CA THR A 126 6.21 0.91 -18.43
C THR A 126 6.19 0.94 -16.91
N PHE A 127 6.82 -0.02 -16.22
CA PHE A 127 6.94 -0.02 -14.77
C PHE A 127 7.73 1.20 -14.27
N LYS A 128 8.87 1.47 -14.91
CA LYS A 128 9.68 2.66 -14.61
C LYS A 128 8.90 3.95 -14.89
N ALA A 129 8.24 4.04 -16.04
CA ALA A 129 7.46 5.21 -16.39
C ALA A 129 6.32 5.50 -15.43
N TYR A 130 5.60 4.47 -14.96
CA TYR A 130 4.58 4.65 -13.92
C TYR A 130 5.19 5.07 -12.60
N LEU A 131 6.29 4.46 -12.15
CA LEU A 131 6.97 4.88 -10.91
C LEU A 131 7.40 6.35 -10.98
N GLU A 132 7.90 6.82 -12.12
CA GLU A 132 8.27 8.23 -12.31
C GLU A 132 7.07 9.17 -12.10
N VAL A 133 5.87 8.78 -12.55
CA VAL A 133 4.64 9.57 -12.31
C VAL A 133 4.35 9.67 -10.81
N TYR A 134 4.35 8.54 -10.09
CA TYR A 134 4.09 8.53 -8.65
C TYR A 134 5.12 9.37 -7.88
N ILE A 135 6.39 9.21 -8.21
CA ILE A 135 7.50 9.97 -7.61
C ILE A 135 7.35 11.47 -7.86
N ALA A 136 7.10 11.85 -9.12
CA ALA A 136 6.95 13.24 -9.51
C ALA A 136 5.76 13.91 -8.81
N GLU A 137 4.63 13.22 -8.74
CA GLU A 137 3.41 13.74 -8.11
C GLU A 137 3.56 13.92 -6.60
N ALA A 138 4.23 13.00 -5.91
CA ALA A 138 4.55 13.13 -4.49
C ALA A 138 5.50 14.32 -4.25
N ARG A 139 6.58 14.41 -5.02
CA ARG A 139 7.55 15.50 -4.92
C ARG A 139 6.96 16.86 -5.22
N ARG A 140 6.05 16.96 -6.20
CA ARG A 140 5.35 18.20 -6.53
C ARG A 140 4.55 18.76 -5.36
N ARG A 141 4.14 17.88 -4.42
CA ARG A 141 3.43 18.27 -3.19
C ARG A 141 4.36 18.48 -1.99
N GLY A 142 5.66 18.37 -2.18
CA GLY A 142 6.66 18.47 -1.11
C GLY A 142 6.70 17.22 -0.22
N ALA A 143 6.15 16.10 -0.69
CA ALA A 143 6.19 14.82 0.02
C ALA A 143 7.40 13.97 -0.40
N TYR A 144 7.70 12.96 0.42
CA TYR A 144 8.84 12.07 0.24
C TYR A 144 8.40 10.72 -0.32
N PRO A 145 8.67 10.41 -1.61
CA PRO A 145 8.41 9.11 -2.16
C PRO A 145 9.43 8.08 -1.65
N VAL A 146 8.95 6.90 -1.26
CA VAL A 146 9.77 5.77 -0.79
C VAL A 146 9.35 4.53 -1.59
N LEU A 147 10.30 3.97 -2.32
CA LEU A 147 10.09 2.71 -3.05
C LEU A 147 10.44 1.56 -2.12
N VAL A 148 9.50 0.63 -1.99
CA VAL A 148 9.65 -0.61 -1.23
C VAL A 148 9.72 -1.75 -2.23
N THR A 149 10.80 -2.51 -2.20
CA THR A 149 10.94 -3.68 -3.08
C THR A 149 9.93 -4.77 -2.71
N ALA A 150 9.45 -5.48 -3.72
CA ALA A 150 8.52 -6.59 -3.49
C ALA A 150 9.22 -7.76 -2.79
N MET A 151 8.51 -8.37 -1.86
CA MET A 151 9.00 -9.61 -1.25
C MET A 151 8.93 -10.77 -2.24
N ASN A 152 9.93 -11.65 -2.23
CA ASN A 152 9.90 -12.87 -3.01
C ASN A 152 8.76 -13.79 -2.58
N ARG A 153 8.19 -14.50 -3.54
CA ARG A 153 7.29 -15.63 -3.24
C ARG A 153 8.09 -16.78 -2.64
N VAL A 154 7.44 -17.62 -1.86
CA VAL A 154 8.05 -18.81 -1.26
C VAL A 154 8.11 -19.93 -2.33
N ASN A 155 8.96 -19.74 -3.33
CA ASN A 155 9.20 -20.70 -4.41
C ASN A 155 10.62 -21.23 -4.29
N PHE A 156 10.75 -22.55 -4.16
CA PHE A 156 12.05 -23.19 -4.07
C PHE A 156 12.31 -24.05 -5.31
N ASN A 157 13.54 -24.01 -5.79
CA ASN A 157 14.01 -24.93 -6.83
C ASN A 157 14.32 -26.31 -6.25
N ALA A 158 14.76 -27.24 -7.11
CA ALA A 158 15.08 -28.61 -6.70
C ALA A 158 16.21 -28.68 -5.66
N GLU A 159 17.08 -27.68 -5.62
CA GLU A 159 18.21 -27.56 -4.67
C GLU A 159 17.80 -26.87 -3.35
N GLY A 160 16.52 -26.54 -3.17
CA GLY A 160 16.01 -25.87 -1.96
C GLY A 160 16.36 -24.39 -1.85
N LYS A 161 16.78 -23.74 -2.93
CA LYS A 161 17.01 -22.30 -2.99
C LYS A 161 15.72 -21.57 -3.39
N ASN A 162 15.42 -20.49 -2.69
CA ASN A 162 14.35 -19.59 -3.13
C ASN A 162 14.71 -19.00 -4.49
N THR A 163 13.75 -19.02 -5.41
CA THR A 163 13.92 -18.47 -6.76
C THR A 163 13.38 -17.05 -6.79
N ASN A 164 14.02 -16.21 -7.60
CA ASN A 164 13.47 -14.88 -7.89
C ASN A 164 12.07 -15.03 -8.50
N SER A 165 11.07 -14.41 -7.86
CA SER A 165 9.66 -14.50 -8.27
C SER A 165 9.23 -13.36 -9.20
N HIS A 166 10.08 -12.35 -9.35
CA HIS A 166 9.77 -11.09 -10.02
C HIS A 166 10.88 -10.70 -10.99
N ASP A 167 11.29 -11.66 -11.83
CA ASP A 167 12.36 -11.49 -12.79
C ASP A 167 12.19 -10.20 -13.62
N GLY A 168 13.26 -9.39 -13.66
CA GLY A 168 13.25 -8.08 -14.32
C GLY A 168 12.71 -6.89 -13.51
N TYR A 169 12.07 -7.14 -12.37
CA TYR A 169 11.63 -6.06 -11.48
C TYR A 169 12.64 -5.83 -10.36
N PRO A 170 12.72 -4.60 -9.81
CA PRO A 170 13.61 -4.29 -8.69
C PRO A 170 13.30 -5.14 -7.45
N GLU A 171 14.33 -5.73 -6.89
CA GLU A 171 14.34 -6.45 -5.62
C GLU A 171 14.95 -5.60 -4.50
#